data_7adeca49854be04964bc51a75a908bcb
#
_entry.id   7adeca49854be04964bc51a75a908bcb
#
_cell.length_a   1.000
_cell.length_b   1.000
_cell.length_c   1.000
_cell.angle_alpha   90.00
_cell.angle_beta   90.00
_cell.angle_gamma   90.00
#
_symmetry.space_group_name_H-M   'P 1'
#
loop_
_entity.id
_entity.type
_entity.pdbx_description
1 polymer ?
#
loop_
_entity_poly.entity_id
_entity_poly.type
_entity_poly.pdbx_seq_one_letter_code
_entity_poly.pdbx_strand_id
1 'polypeptide(L)'
;MNKKFIYSLCAAAFLMTGCDYNEDNFPGYDEGGRPTDVAKIVYTLTDADYDAMGKDVKKNKYFSADAMPDDYIPDWLAKTYLGADLNSSAKITYRFKTVYPKYNDIPYLQLTEEDYTIIHGEGYYGAYLNEDTESKMYKILNEKYADAEDGAFSFIEYQYNKDAKPEKVETPIAKYDFEDLTKGDLEKISGWYISAKGNKWTVGEYSKNKYLQFTANKADGPAEAWLVTPAIKVEGADKKFAWDVKVGYWKHDGLQVLISTDFDGKDVTKATWDDVTSKFTIPQEPAKNWGDFGQAGIMNLDDYADKTIHIAFHYTGDPAEGKTTSYQIDNIVVGKDIPTVVNTELRFALYERKKNKWELFKNSAEAQFIALDDYTSMGTDDGQPGKDYSFSSSVKAENYIPRYLTNADELLYPIGGDTCTVIYRYYAGSGKYQANADQ
;
A
#
# COMPACT_ATOMS: atom_id res chain seq x y z
N MET A 1 3.62 -12.84 -24.32
CA MET A 1 3.90 -13.72 -25.50
C MET A 1 2.98 -14.93 -25.38
N ASN A 2 1.82 -14.85 -26.06
CA ASN A 2 0.81 -15.90 -25.99
C ASN A 2 1.36 -17.18 -26.61
N LYS A 3 1.70 -18.16 -25.78
CA LYS A 3 2.02 -19.50 -26.25
C LYS A 3 0.71 -20.26 -26.44
N LYS A 4 0.14 -20.17 -27.64
CA LYS A 4 -0.83 -21.16 -28.10
C LYS A 4 -0.07 -22.48 -28.25
N PHE A 5 -0.22 -23.40 -27.31
CA PHE A 5 0.30 -24.75 -27.47
C PHE A 5 -0.60 -25.51 -28.45
N ILE A 6 -0.17 -25.58 -29.70
CA ILE A 6 -0.71 -26.53 -30.65
C ILE A 6 0.06 -27.81 -30.45
N TYR A 7 -0.53 -28.75 -29.73
CA TYR A 7 0.00 -30.13 -29.67
C TYR A 7 -0.46 -30.92 -30.88
N SER A 8 0.47 -31.17 -31.77
CA SER A 8 0.27 -32.17 -32.82
C SER A 8 0.67 -33.52 -32.21
N LEU A 9 -0.30 -34.31 -31.79
CA LEU A 9 -0.08 -35.66 -31.27
C LEU A 9 0.06 -36.62 -32.43
N CYS A 10 1.26 -37.12 -32.70
CA CYS A 10 1.46 -38.29 -33.52
C CYS A 10 1.02 -39.52 -32.70
N ALA A 11 -0.14 -40.08 -33.03
CA ALA A 11 -0.58 -41.37 -32.42
C ALA A 11 0.47 -42.46 -32.72
N ALA A 12 1.04 -43.02 -31.68
CA ALA A 12 1.92 -44.17 -31.81
C ALA A 12 1.09 -45.33 -32.41
N ALA A 13 1.59 -45.93 -33.47
CA ALA A 13 0.98 -47.08 -34.11
C ALA A 13 0.94 -48.25 -33.16
N PHE A 14 -0.25 -48.66 -32.73
CA PHE A 14 -0.43 -49.98 -32.17
C PHE A 14 -0.32 -50.98 -33.33
N LEU A 15 0.77 -51.71 -33.38
CA LEU A 15 0.89 -52.93 -34.19
C LEU A 15 -0.09 -53.95 -33.61
N MET A 16 -1.28 -54.00 -34.14
CA MET A 16 -2.11 -55.17 -34.02
C MET A 16 -1.46 -56.22 -34.93
N THR A 17 -0.81 -57.19 -34.33
CA THR A 17 -0.54 -58.48 -35.02
C THR A 17 -1.91 -59.15 -35.19
N GLY A 18 -2.63 -58.70 -36.19
CA GLY A 18 -3.73 -59.49 -36.73
C GLY A 18 -3.12 -60.74 -37.37
N CYS A 19 -3.58 -61.88 -36.98
CA CYS A 19 -3.20 -63.14 -37.59
C CYS A 19 -3.26 -63.03 -39.12
N ASP A 20 -2.21 -63.46 -39.79
CA ASP A 20 -2.10 -63.58 -41.28
C ASP A 20 -3.11 -64.50 -41.90
N TYR A 21 -4.15 -64.88 -41.15
CA TYR A 21 -5.21 -65.83 -41.56
C TYR A 21 -5.88 -65.40 -42.86
N ASN A 22 -6.06 -64.11 -43.09
CA ASN A 22 -6.72 -63.63 -44.32
C ASN A 22 -5.78 -63.67 -45.53
N GLU A 23 -4.48 -63.42 -45.34
CA GLU A 23 -3.48 -63.52 -46.40
C GLU A 23 -3.30 -64.99 -46.86
N ASP A 24 -3.30 -65.94 -45.93
CA ASP A 24 -3.13 -67.37 -46.21
C ASP A 24 -4.34 -67.98 -46.85
N ASN A 25 -5.56 -67.50 -46.62
CA ASN A 25 -6.78 -68.08 -47.05
C ASN A 25 -7.51 -67.37 -48.20
N PHE A 26 -7.12 -66.13 -48.50
CA PHE A 26 -7.73 -65.36 -49.58
C PHE A 26 -6.68 -64.74 -50.48
N PRO A 27 -6.20 -65.44 -51.53
CA PRO A 27 -5.20 -64.91 -52.48
C PRO A 27 -5.66 -63.62 -53.09
N GLY A 28 -4.78 -62.56 -53.02
CA GLY A 28 -5.12 -61.22 -53.50
C GLY A 28 -5.74 -60.31 -52.43
N TYR A 29 -5.85 -60.77 -51.18
CA TYR A 29 -6.43 -59.97 -50.08
C TYR A 29 -5.65 -58.62 -49.87
N ASP A 30 -4.34 -58.65 -50.06
CA ASP A 30 -3.49 -57.43 -49.91
C ASP A 30 -3.29 -56.65 -51.21
N GLU A 31 -3.68 -57.19 -52.41
CA GLU A 31 -3.51 -56.52 -53.67
C GLU A 31 -4.38 -55.25 -53.85
N GLY A 32 -5.44 -55.15 -53.05
CA GLY A 32 -6.36 -54.00 -53.06
C GLY A 32 -5.98 -52.85 -52.12
N GLY A 33 -4.93 -53.00 -51.30
CA GLY A 33 -4.61 -52.07 -50.19
C GLY A 33 -5.72 -51.98 -49.15
N ARG A 34 -5.39 -52.06 -47.87
CA ARG A 34 -6.41 -51.81 -46.83
C ARG A 34 -7.01 -50.41 -47.00
N PRO A 35 -8.34 -50.28 -46.98
CA PRO A 35 -8.93 -48.96 -46.84
C PRO A 35 -8.33 -48.25 -45.65
N THR A 36 -7.66 -47.14 -45.85
CA THR A 36 -7.10 -46.38 -44.75
C THR A 36 -8.12 -45.33 -44.32
N ASP A 37 -8.51 -45.37 -43.05
CA ASP A 37 -9.37 -44.35 -42.45
C ASP A 37 -8.50 -43.27 -41.76
N VAL A 38 -7.89 -42.41 -42.56
CA VAL A 38 -7.11 -41.28 -42.07
C VAL A 38 -8.05 -40.17 -41.60
N ALA A 39 -8.32 -40.17 -40.32
CA ALA A 39 -9.25 -39.22 -39.71
C ALA A 39 -8.57 -37.88 -39.39
N LYS A 40 -9.27 -36.76 -39.63
CA LYS A 40 -8.94 -35.41 -39.14
C LYS A 40 -9.99 -34.99 -38.12
N ILE A 41 -9.71 -35.27 -36.85
CA ILE A 41 -10.63 -35.04 -35.74
C ILE A 41 -10.53 -33.61 -35.25
N VAL A 42 -11.62 -32.88 -35.12
CA VAL A 42 -11.73 -31.60 -34.43
C VAL A 42 -12.84 -31.74 -33.39
N TYR A 43 -12.48 -31.72 -32.13
CA TYR A 43 -13.43 -32.04 -31.06
C TYR A 43 -13.20 -31.16 -29.82
N THR A 44 -14.30 -30.78 -29.18
CA THR A 44 -14.27 -30.08 -27.89
C THR A 44 -14.76 -31.02 -26.81
N LEU A 45 -13.95 -31.28 -25.77
CA LEU A 45 -14.31 -32.22 -24.69
C LEU A 45 -15.54 -31.71 -23.93
N THR A 46 -16.49 -32.65 -23.76
CA THR A 46 -17.69 -32.46 -22.96
C THR A 46 -17.47 -32.96 -21.51
N ASP A 47 -18.40 -32.68 -20.61
CA ASP A 47 -18.35 -33.21 -19.23
C ASP A 47 -18.34 -34.73 -19.18
N ALA A 48 -19.03 -35.41 -20.12
CA ALA A 48 -19.03 -36.84 -20.22
C ALA A 48 -17.64 -37.40 -20.60
N ASP A 49 -16.88 -36.69 -21.43
CA ASP A 49 -15.52 -37.09 -21.80
C ASP A 49 -14.57 -37.02 -20.61
N TYR A 50 -14.66 -35.93 -19.80
CA TYR A 50 -13.92 -35.85 -18.56
C TYR A 50 -14.31 -36.93 -17.56
N ASP A 51 -15.59 -37.37 -17.54
CA ASP A 51 -16.03 -38.49 -16.72
C ASP A 51 -15.37 -39.84 -17.09
N ALA A 52 -14.99 -39.98 -18.34
CA ALA A 52 -14.32 -41.18 -18.84
C ALA A 52 -12.80 -41.20 -18.60
N MET A 53 -12.18 -40.09 -18.25
CA MET A 53 -10.71 -39.94 -18.21
C MET A 53 -10.06 -40.26 -16.86
N GLY A 54 -10.78 -40.46 -15.76
CA GLY A 54 -10.21 -40.84 -14.46
C GLY A 54 -10.59 -39.93 -13.32
N LYS A 55 -10.20 -40.30 -12.09
CA LYS A 55 -10.77 -39.72 -10.86
C LYS A 55 -10.64 -38.21 -10.76
N ASP A 56 -9.45 -37.66 -11.01
CA ASP A 56 -9.18 -36.25 -10.78
C ASP A 56 -9.81 -35.35 -11.84
N VAL A 57 -9.64 -35.74 -13.11
CA VAL A 57 -10.23 -35.07 -14.26
C VAL A 57 -11.75 -35.21 -14.25
N LYS A 58 -12.26 -36.41 -13.87
CA LYS A 58 -13.70 -36.66 -13.69
C LYS A 58 -14.35 -35.73 -12.68
N LYS A 59 -13.71 -35.54 -11.52
CA LYS A 59 -14.23 -34.68 -10.45
C LYS A 59 -14.26 -33.21 -10.87
N ASN A 60 -13.20 -32.77 -11.51
CA ASN A 60 -12.94 -31.34 -11.72
C ASN A 60 -13.51 -30.85 -13.07
N LYS A 61 -13.68 -31.70 -14.09
CA LYS A 61 -14.09 -31.34 -15.45
C LYS A 61 -13.14 -30.39 -16.17
N TYR A 62 -11.87 -30.43 -15.79
CA TYR A 62 -10.76 -29.69 -16.42
C TYR A 62 -9.42 -30.37 -16.15
N PHE A 63 -8.42 -30.06 -16.96
CA PHE A 63 -7.03 -30.42 -16.71
C PHE A 63 -6.33 -29.32 -15.90
N SER A 64 -5.23 -29.64 -15.24
CA SER A 64 -4.41 -28.75 -14.43
C SER A 64 -2.94 -29.17 -14.48
N ALA A 65 -2.07 -28.41 -13.81
CA ALA A 65 -0.66 -28.77 -13.67
C ALA A 65 -0.46 -30.14 -13.00
N ASP A 66 -1.38 -30.57 -12.13
CA ASP A 66 -1.34 -31.84 -11.43
C ASP A 66 -2.01 -32.99 -12.23
N ALA A 67 -2.69 -32.66 -13.32
CA ALA A 67 -3.41 -33.63 -14.19
C ALA A 67 -3.31 -33.12 -15.64
N MET A 68 -2.17 -33.34 -16.28
CA MET A 68 -1.86 -32.82 -17.62
C MET A 68 -2.67 -33.55 -18.71
N PRO A 69 -3.10 -32.83 -19.77
CA PRO A 69 -3.85 -33.44 -20.90
C PRO A 69 -3.13 -34.60 -21.54
N ASP A 70 -1.80 -34.58 -21.58
CA ASP A 70 -0.96 -35.58 -22.21
C ASP A 70 -1.05 -36.96 -21.52
N ASP A 71 -1.43 -36.96 -20.24
CA ASP A 71 -1.61 -38.23 -19.48
C ASP A 71 -2.98 -38.89 -19.72
N TYR A 72 -3.97 -38.16 -20.29
CA TYR A 72 -5.37 -38.63 -20.38
C TYR A 72 -5.92 -38.65 -21.80
N ILE A 73 -5.63 -37.64 -22.61
CA ILE A 73 -6.21 -37.49 -23.96
C ILE A 73 -5.80 -38.65 -24.90
N PRO A 74 -4.54 -39.11 -24.92
CA PRO A 74 -4.16 -40.23 -25.81
C PRO A 74 -4.98 -41.49 -25.57
N ASP A 75 -5.13 -41.89 -24.31
CA ASP A 75 -5.92 -43.10 -23.94
C ASP A 75 -7.41 -42.93 -24.22
N TRP A 76 -7.94 -41.71 -24.05
CA TRP A 76 -9.34 -41.40 -24.39
C TRP A 76 -9.56 -41.44 -25.89
N LEU A 77 -8.65 -40.86 -26.72
CA LEU A 77 -8.70 -40.91 -28.18
C LEU A 77 -8.66 -42.38 -28.68
N ALA A 78 -7.75 -43.18 -28.13
CA ALA A 78 -7.62 -44.61 -28.54
C ALA A 78 -8.88 -45.40 -28.25
N LYS A 79 -9.63 -45.08 -27.20
CA LYS A 79 -10.91 -45.74 -26.86
C LYS A 79 -12.09 -45.21 -27.66
N THR A 80 -12.05 -43.93 -28.04
CA THR A 80 -13.18 -43.25 -28.69
C THR A 80 -13.15 -43.44 -30.22
N TYR A 81 -11.94 -43.46 -30.82
CA TYR A 81 -11.75 -43.52 -32.27
C TYR A 81 -10.97 -44.78 -32.68
N LEU A 82 -11.56 -45.93 -32.40
CA LEU A 82 -10.95 -47.25 -32.63
C LEU A 82 -10.57 -47.55 -34.08
N GLY A 83 -11.20 -46.86 -35.06
CA GLY A 83 -10.96 -47.07 -36.48
C GLY A 83 -9.97 -46.08 -37.11
N ALA A 84 -9.35 -45.18 -36.34
CA ALA A 84 -8.43 -44.19 -36.89
C ALA A 84 -7.07 -44.82 -37.23
N ASP A 85 -6.70 -44.73 -38.50
CA ASP A 85 -5.45 -45.32 -39.02
C ASP A 85 -4.22 -44.41 -38.84
N LEU A 86 -3.05 -44.94 -39.17
CA LEU A 86 -1.78 -44.23 -39.21
C LEU A 86 -1.93 -42.94 -40.02
N ASN A 87 -1.33 -41.81 -39.54
CA ASN A 87 -1.41 -40.47 -40.05
C ASN A 87 -2.72 -39.73 -39.72
N SER A 88 -3.63 -40.28 -38.93
CA SER A 88 -4.74 -39.55 -38.36
C SER A 88 -4.26 -38.46 -37.40
N SER A 89 -5.00 -37.35 -37.35
CA SER A 89 -4.68 -36.23 -36.47
C SER A 89 -5.92 -35.77 -35.71
N ALA A 90 -5.73 -35.31 -34.46
CA ALA A 90 -6.79 -34.77 -33.62
C ALA A 90 -6.42 -33.37 -33.08
N LYS A 91 -7.34 -32.40 -33.26
CA LYS A 91 -7.32 -31.12 -32.59
C LYS A 91 -8.37 -31.15 -31.48
N ILE A 92 -7.92 -31.25 -30.23
CA ILE A 92 -8.80 -31.35 -29.07
C ILE A 92 -8.80 -30.02 -28.33
N THR A 93 -9.99 -29.45 -28.13
CA THR A 93 -10.21 -28.30 -27.28
C THR A 93 -10.66 -28.76 -25.91
N TYR A 94 -10.02 -28.30 -24.86
CA TYR A 94 -10.28 -28.71 -23.50
C TYR A 94 -10.21 -27.52 -22.51
N ARG A 95 -10.79 -27.71 -21.31
CA ARG A 95 -10.69 -26.78 -20.20
C ARG A 95 -9.41 -27.07 -19.41
N PHE A 96 -8.60 -26.02 -19.16
CA PHE A 96 -7.38 -26.12 -18.35
C PHE A 96 -7.42 -25.10 -17.22
N LYS A 97 -7.30 -25.56 -15.98
CA LYS A 97 -7.16 -24.68 -14.83
C LYS A 97 -5.70 -24.28 -14.68
N THR A 98 -5.41 -23.03 -14.95
CA THR A 98 -4.13 -22.40 -14.63
C THR A 98 -4.14 -22.06 -13.14
N VAL A 99 -3.14 -22.49 -12.39
CA VAL A 99 -2.94 -22.01 -11.03
C VAL A 99 -2.25 -20.65 -11.16
N TYR A 100 -3.02 -19.59 -10.97
CA TYR A 100 -2.47 -18.25 -10.88
C TYR A 100 -1.79 -18.07 -9.51
N PRO A 101 -0.75 -17.24 -9.40
CA PRO A 101 -0.20 -16.84 -8.11
C PRO A 101 -1.35 -16.43 -7.19
N LYS A 102 -1.29 -16.87 -5.93
CA LYS A 102 -2.30 -16.46 -4.94
C LYS A 102 -2.05 -15.00 -4.60
N TYR A 103 -2.93 -14.13 -5.05
CA TYR A 103 -2.93 -12.71 -4.69
C TYR A 103 -3.78 -12.42 -3.44
N ASN A 104 -4.11 -13.47 -2.66
CA ASN A 104 -4.83 -13.34 -1.40
C ASN A 104 -3.85 -12.91 -0.30
N ASP A 105 -4.33 -12.08 0.62
CA ASP A 105 -3.59 -11.66 1.81
C ASP A 105 -2.26 -10.94 1.49
N ILE A 106 -2.24 -10.13 0.44
CA ILE A 106 -1.09 -9.29 0.12
C ILE A 106 -0.87 -8.30 1.27
N PRO A 107 0.29 -8.32 1.93
CA PRO A 107 0.61 -7.33 2.95
C PRO A 107 0.54 -5.91 2.38
N TYR A 108 -0.16 -5.02 3.09
CA TYR A 108 -0.23 -3.61 2.77
C TYR A 108 0.72 -2.85 3.71
N LEU A 109 1.73 -2.23 3.14
CA LEU A 109 2.76 -1.49 3.86
C LEU A 109 2.65 0.00 3.50
N GLN A 110 2.31 0.82 4.46
CA GLN A 110 2.45 2.27 4.38
C GLN A 110 3.80 2.64 5.01
N LEU A 111 4.68 3.29 4.25
CA LEU A 111 6.00 3.66 4.75
C LEU A 111 5.90 4.69 5.86
N THR A 112 6.64 4.46 6.93
CA THR A 112 6.83 5.38 8.06
C THR A 112 8.09 6.23 7.88
N GLU A 113 8.29 7.26 8.71
CA GLU A 113 9.52 8.06 8.71
C GLU A 113 10.78 7.20 8.90
N GLU A 114 10.70 6.18 9.77
CA GLU A 114 11.79 5.24 10.00
C GLU A 114 12.12 4.45 8.72
N ASP A 115 11.10 4.00 7.99
CA ASP A 115 11.27 3.27 6.74
C ASP A 115 11.99 4.12 5.68
N TYR A 116 11.65 5.41 5.56
CA TYR A 116 12.37 6.33 4.66
C TYR A 116 13.83 6.51 5.10
N THR A 117 14.09 6.61 6.41
CA THR A 117 15.46 6.73 6.93
C THR A 117 16.32 5.50 6.56
N ILE A 118 15.76 4.29 6.61
CA ILE A 118 16.45 3.06 6.17
C ILE A 118 16.78 3.11 4.68
N ILE A 119 15.85 3.62 3.87
CA ILE A 119 16.07 3.74 2.41
C ILE A 119 17.14 4.78 2.09
N HIS A 120 17.06 5.96 2.72
CA HIS A 120 18.00 7.06 2.46
C HIS A 120 19.39 6.80 3.04
N GLY A 121 19.46 6.15 4.20
CA GLY A 121 20.66 5.90 4.97
C GLY A 121 20.73 6.73 6.24
N GLU A 122 21.57 6.31 7.17
CA GLU A 122 21.73 6.96 8.48
C GLU A 122 22.11 8.45 8.36
N GLY A 123 21.41 9.28 9.13
CA GLY A 123 21.61 10.73 9.16
C GLY A 123 20.94 11.50 8.01
N TYR A 124 20.18 10.84 7.14
CA TYR A 124 19.38 11.51 6.13
C TYR A 124 17.91 11.56 6.55
N TYR A 125 17.28 12.69 6.30
CA TYR A 125 15.87 12.93 6.54
C TYR A 125 15.11 13.20 5.24
N GLY A 126 13.89 12.76 5.19
CA GLY A 126 12.94 12.98 4.10
C GLY A 126 11.88 11.90 4.12
N ALA A 127 10.65 12.24 4.55
CA ALA A 127 9.52 11.30 4.56
C ALA A 127 8.94 11.13 3.15
N TYR A 128 9.79 10.89 2.16
CA TYR A 128 9.45 10.69 0.74
C TYR A 128 10.55 9.90 0.03
N LEU A 129 10.21 9.33 -1.12
CA LEU A 129 11.17 8.81 -2.09
C LEU A 129 11.31 9.77 -3.27
N ASN A 130 12.40 9.65 -3.99
CA ASN A 130 12.65 10.30 -5.28
C ASN A 130 13.12 9.28 -6.31
N GLU A 131 13.45 9.72 -7.52
CA GLU A 131 13.90 8.84 -8.61
C GLU A 131 15.13 7.98 -8.22
N ASP A 132 16.07 8.54 -7.43
CA ASP A 132 17.27 7.84 -7.00
C ASP A 132 17.02 6.82 -5.88
N THR A 133 16.01 7.07 -5.03
CA THR A 133 15.76 6.29 -3.81
C THR A 133 14.64 5.27 -3.96
N GLU A 134 13.70 5.48 -4.87
CA GLU A 134 12.60 4.55 -5.16
C GLU A 134 13.13 3.16 -5.54
N SER A 135 14.21 3.10 -6.32
CA SER A 135 14.89 1.84 -6.68
C SER A 135 15.47 1.07 -5.49
N LYS A 136 15.57 1.70 -4.32
CA LYS A 136 16.09 1.11 -3.08
C LYS A 136 15.00 0.53 -2.17
N MET A 137 13.75 0.47 -2.63
CA MET A 137 12.61 -0.09 -1.89
C MET A 137 12.88 -1.52 -1.38
N TYR A 138 13.70 -2.29 -2.09
CA TYR A 138 14.09 -3.63 -1.69
C TYR A 138 14.72 -3.70 -0.28
N LYS A 139 15.31 -2.60 0.23
CA LYS A 139 15.89 -2.57 1.59
C LYS A 139 14.82 -2.79 2.64
N ILE A 140 13.71 -2.02 2.55
CA ILE A 140 12.58 -2.15 3.47
C ILE A 140 11.89 -3.50 3.30
N LEU A 141 11.69 -3.93 2.07
CA LEU A 141 11.08 -5.23 1.81
C LEU A 141 11.89 -6.40 2.38
N ASN A 142 13.22 -6.37 2.28
CA ASN A 142 14.09 -7.37 2.87
C ASN A 142 14.07 -7.33 4.41
N GLU A 143 13.90 -6.14 5.01
CA GLU A 143 13.82 -6.00 6.46
C GLU A 143 12.49 -6.47 7.02
N LYS A 144 11.38 -5.96 6.46
CA LYS A 144 10.02 -6.27 6.91
C LYS A 144 9.62 -7.72 6.61
N TYR A 145 10.15 -8.31 5.55
CA TYR A 145 9.77 -9.62 5.03
C TYR A 145 11.00 -10.51 4.79
N ALA A 146 11.88 -10.63 5.79
CA ALA A 146 13.12 -11.38 5.72
C ALA A 146 12.90 -12.87 5.34
N ASP A 147 11.82 -13.47 5.84
CA ASP A 147 11.46 -14.87 5.62
C ASP A 147 10.52 -15.09 4.42
N ALA A 148 10.27 -14.06 3.60
CA ALA A 148 9.41 -14.21 2.43
C ALA A 148 10.01 -15.19 1.42
N GLU A 149 9.19 -16.02 0.81
CA GLU A 149 9.57 -16.94 -0.25
C GLU A 149 9.30 -16.34 -1.64
N ASP A 150 9.86 -16.94 -2.69
CA ASP A 150 9.55 -16.57 -4.07
C ASP A 150 8.04 -16.75 -4.33
N GLY A 151 7.44 -15.76 -5.00
CA GLY A 151 5.99 -15.67 -5.19
C GLY A 151 5.26 -14.86 -4.12
N ALA A 152 5.95 -14.36 -3.08
CA ALA A 152 5.37 -13.41 -2.14
C ALA A 152 5.19 -12.03 -2.79
N PHE A 153 4.14 -11.33 -2.36
CA PHE A 153 3.81 -9.97 -2.82
C PHE A 153 3.81 -9.00 -1.64
N SER A 154 4.01 -7.72 -1.93
CA SER A 154 3.78 -6.62 -0.99
C SER A 154 3.24 -5.40 -1.73
N PHE A 155 2.10 -4.87 -1.28
CA PHE A 155 1.55 -3.59 -1.74
C PHE A 155 2.13 -2.48 -0.88
N ILE A 156 2.78 -1.49 -1.50
CA ILE A 156 3.45 -0.40 -0.78
C ILE A 156 2.82 0.93 -1.13
N GLU A 157 2.50 1.69 -0.09
CA GLU A 157 2.09 3.09 -0.18
C GLU A 157 3.21 3.99 0.34
N TYR A 158 3.57 5.03 -0.40
CA TYR A 158 4.64 5.94 -0.03
C TYR A 158 4.43 7.34 -0.59
N GLN A 159 5.08 8.32 0.03
CA GLN A 159 5.16 9.67 -0.45
C GLN A 159 6.32 9.81 -1.44
N TYR A 160 6.14 10.61 -2.49
CA TYR A 160 7.12 10.79 -3.54
C TYR A 160 7.28 12.26 -3.90
N ASN A 161 8.52 12.68 -4.13
CA ASN A 161 8.82 13.95 -4.76
C ASN A 161 10.03 13.75 -5.70
N LYS A 162 9.82 13.95 -7.00
CA LYS A 162 10.83 13.66 -8.03
C LYS A 162 12.12 14.44 -7.81
N ASP A 163 12.01 15.72 -7.46
CA ASP A 163 13.12 16.67 -7.48
C ASP A 163 13.75 16.88 -6.10
N ALA A 164 13.03 16.54 -5.01
CA ALA A 164 13.53 16.72 -3.66
C ALA A 164 14.63 15.67 -3.35
N LYS A 165 15.66 16.13 -2.66
CA LYS A 165 16.75 15.26 -2.21
C LYS A 165 16.69 15.12 -0.70
N PRO A 166 16.89 13.90 -0.16
CA PRO A 166 16.98 13.70 1.27
C PRO A 166 18.08 14.58 1.86
N GLU A 167 17.75 15.31 2.91
CA GLU A 167 18.69 16.23 3.58
C GLU A 167 19.49 15.46 4.62
N LYS A 168 20.80 15.70 4.70
CA LYS A 168 21.60 15.21 5.81
C LYS A 168 21.36 16.10 7.00
N VAL A 169 20.91 15.51 8.11
CA VAL A 169 20.62 16.25 9.34
C VAL A 169 21.46 15.73 10.49
N GLU A 170 21.93 16.65 11.32
CA GLU A 170 22.54 16.29 12.60
C GLU A 170 21.45 15.85 13.57
N THR A 171 21.78 14.91 14.48
CA THR A 171 20.84 14.49 15.53
C THR A 171 20.35 15.73 16.29
N PRO A 172 19.04 15.94 16.41
CA PRO A 172 18.50 17.09 17.12
C PRO A 172 18.88 17.05 18.60
N ILE A 173 19.00 18.21 19.20
CA ILE A 173 19.22 18.35 20.66
C ILE A 173 17.99 17.86 21.43
N ALA A 174 16.79 18.14 20.90
CA ALA A 174 15.54 17.64 21.42
C ALA A 174 14.56 17.36 20.27
N LYS A 175 13.86 16.22 20.36
CA LYS A 175 12.75 15.84 19.48
C LYS A 175 11.63 15.23 20.32
N TYR A 176 10.40 15.69 20.11
CA TYR A 176 9.21 15.19 20.79
C TYR A 176 8.10 14.99 19.76
N ASP A 177 7.80 13.73 19.43
CA ASP A 177 6.78 13.31 18.45
C ASP A 177 5.57 12.61 19.09
N PHE A 178 5.60 12.43 20.40
CA PHE A 178 4.51 11.88 21.22
C PHE A 178 4.02 10.46 20.86
N GLU A 179 4.69 9.76 19.94
CA GLU A 179 4.27 8.44 19.46
C GLU A 179 4.23 7.35 20.54
N ASP A 180 5.07 7.48 21.57
CA ASP A 180 5.12 6.56 22.70
C ASP A 180 4.01 6.79 23.76
N LEU A 181 3.23 7.87 23.64
CA LEU A 181 2.19 8.18 24.60
C LEU A 181 0.93 7.35 24.40
N THR A 182 0.18 7.15 25.47
CA THR A 182 -1.12 6.48 25.42
C THR A 182 -2.23 7.48 25.11
N LYS A 183 -3.07 7.18 24.12
CA LYS A 183 -4.23 7.99 23.76
C LYS A 183 -5.19 8.19 24.94
N GLY A 184 -5.65 9.41 25.14
CA GLY A 184 -6.59 9.78 26.20
C GLY A 184 -6.21 11.05 26.94
N ASP A 185 -6.76 11.25 28.14
CA ASP A 185 -6.44 12.41 28.97
C ASP A 185 -4.95 12.39 29.36
N LEU A 186 -4.29 13.53 29.21
CA LEU A 186 -2.88 13.68 29.53
C LEU A 186 -2.73 14.39 30.86
N GLU A 187 -2.21 13.68 31.85
CA GLU A 187 -1.92 14.26 33.18
C GLU A 187 -0.45 14.65 33.34
N LYS A 188 0.46 13.87 32.77
CA LYS A 188 1.91 14.11 32.86
C LYS A 188 2.68 13.46 31.72
N ILE A 189 3.81 14.07 31.38
CA ILE A 189 4.91 13.48 30.62
C ILE A 189 6.16 13.64 31.46
N SER A 190 7.04 12.63 31.50
CA SER A 190 8.26 12.68 32.30
C SER A 190 9.14 13.88 31.90
N GLY A 191 9.51 14.73 32.87
CA GLY A 191 10.32 15.92 32.65
C GLY A 191 9.57 17.16 32.14
N TRP A 192 8.29 17.02 31.76
CA TRP A 192 7.46 18.14 31.32
C TRP A 192 6.70 18.78 32.47
N TYR A 193 6.44 20.07 32.37
CA TYR A 193 5.43 20.73 33.19
C TYR A 193 4.13 20.85 32.39
N ILE A 194 3.06 20.35 32.98
CA ILE A 194 1.72 20.35 32.38
C ILE A 194 0.74 20.89 33.41
N SER A 195 0.01 21.93 33.04
CA SER A 195 -1.13 22.40 33.84
C SER A 195 -2.30 22.75 32.94
N ALA A 196 -3.48 22.60 33.46
CA ALA A 196 -4.70 22.93 32.74
C ALA A 196 -5.85 23.24 33.70
N LYS A 197 -6.64 24.26 33.34
CA LYS A 197 -7.86 24.69 34.00
C LYS A 197 -8.97 24.75 32.98
N GLY A 198 -10.18 24.38 33.36
CA GLY A 198 -11.38 24.39 32.50
C GLY A 198 -11.52 23.16 31.61
N ASN A 199 -10.42 22.66 31.10
CA ASN A 199 -10.36 21.39 30.32
C ASN A 199 -9.00 20.71 30.53
N LYS A 200 -8.74 19.57 29.87
CA LYS A 200 -7.51 18.80 30.00
C LYS A 200 -6.75 18.78 28.66
N TRP A 201 -5.43 18.66 28.74
CA TRP A 201 -4.64 18.16 27.62
C TRP A 201 -5.04 16.72 27.29
N THR A 202 -5.05 16.38 26.04
CA THR A 202 -5.32 14.99 25.57
C THR A 202 -4.27 14.56 24.57
N VAL A 203 -3.94 13.26 24.58
CA VAL A 203 -3.23 12.60 23.50
C VAL A 203 -4.28 12.14 22.50
N GLY A 204 -4.30 12.79 21.33
CA GLY A 204 -5.09 12.36 20.19
C GLY A 204 -4.31 11.36 19.33
N GLU A 205 -5.02 10.62 18.47
CA GLU A 205 -4.43 9.73 17.47
C GLU A 205 -5.31 9.70 16.22
N TYR A 206 -4.68 9.95 15.08
CA TYR A 206 -5.31 9.81 13.77
C TYR A 206 -4.32 9.29 12.74
N SER A 207 -4.69 8.27 11.99
CA SER A 207 -3.83 7.61 10.99
C SER A 207 -2.46 7.19 11.53
N LYS A 208 -2.43 6.65 12.76
CA LYS A 208 -1.23 6.23 13.50
C LYS A 208 -0.31 7.38 13.97
N ASN A 209 -0.64 8.63 13.71
CA ASN A 209 0.07 9.79 14.23
C ASN A 209 -0.57 10.22 15.55
N LYS A 210 0.23 10.34 16.63
CA LYS A 210 -0.19 10.85 17.92
C LYS A 210 0.27 12.28 18.11
N TYR A 211 -0.56 13.06 18.76
CA TYR A 211 -0.35 14.47 18.98
C TYR A 211 -0.95 14.92 20.31
N LEU A 212 -0.53 16.06 20.82
CA LEU A 212 -1.15 16.68 21.98
C LEU A 212 -2.20 17.69 21.55
N GLN A 213 -3.36 17.64 22.21
CA GLN A 213 -4.50 18.51 21.87
C GLN A 213 -5.04 19.25 23.08
N PHE A 214 -5.40 20.53 22.90
CA PHE A 214 -6.17 21.30 23.85
C PHE A 214 -7.24 22.16 23.16
N THR A 215 -8.34 22.40 23.89
CA THR A 215 -9.47 23.24 23.47
C THR A 215 -10.28 23.70 24.68
N ALA A 216 -10.85 24.88 24.63
CA ALA A 216 -11.85 25.34 25.60
C ALA A 216 -13.27 24.84 25.27
N ASN A 217 -13.49 24.10 24.18
CA ASN A 217 -14.81 23.59 23.85
C ASN A 217 -15.33 22.67 24.95
N LYS A 218 -16.54 22.96 25.47
CA LYS A 218 -17.17 22.27 26.61
C LYS A 218 -16.46 22.41 27.95
N ALA A 219 -15.57 23.40 28.09
CA ALA A 219 -15.01 23.72 29.40
C ALA A 219 -16.08 24.37 30.31
N ASP A 220 -15.94 24.16 31.63
CA ASP A 220 -16.85 24.74 32.65
C ASP A 220 -16.45 26.19 33.02
N GLY A 221 -16.16 27.03 32.00
CA GLY A 221 -15.73 28.42 32.17
C GLY A 221 -14.40 28.70 31.47
N PRO A 222 -13.76 29.85 31.78
CA PRO A 222 -12.49 30.19 31.18
C PRO A 222 -11.44 29.09 31.33
N ALA A 223 -10.82 28.72 30.21
CA ALA A 223 -9.82 27.67 30.14
C ALA A 223 -8.43 28.28 29.94
N GLU A 224 -7.46 27.76 30.69
CA GLU A 224 -6.06 28.09 30.58
C GLU A 224 -5.22 26.82 30.67
N ALA A 225 -4.23 26.67 29.79
CA ALA A 225 -3.40 25.47 29.81
C ALA A 225 -1.95 25.78 29.41
N TRP A 226 -1.04 25.15 30.11
CA TRP A 226 0.38 25.21 29.87
C TRP A 226 0.94 23.83 29.56
N LEU A 227 1.74 23.76 28.51
CA LEU A 227 2.54 22.60 28.15
C LEU A 227 3.98 23.09 27.97
N VAL A 228 4.87 22.70 28.89
CA VAL A 228 6.27 23.22 28.92
C VAL A 228 7.24 22.05 28.80
N THR A 229 8.18 22.19 27.86
CA THR A 229 9.22 21.17 27.60
C THR A 229 10.15 20.96 28.79
N PRO A 230 10.82 19.82 28.89
CA PRO A 230 12.03 19.70 29.69
C PRO A 230 13.05 20.80 29.36
N ALA A 231 14.02 20.99 30.25
CA ALA A 231 15.14 21.89 30.00
C ALA A 231 15.94 21.48 28.75
N ILE A 232 16.14 22.40 27.80
CA ILE A 232 16.87 22.15 26.56
C ILE A 232 18.12 23.07 26.58
N LYS A 233 19.32 22.49 26.54
CA LYS A 233 20.56 23.22 26.43
C LYS A 233 20.82 23.55 24.97
N VAL A 234 20.80 24.86 24.62
CA VAL A 234 21.11 25.35 23.28
C VAL A 234 22.62 25.51 23.19
N GLU A 235 23.32 24.50 22.68
CA GLU A 235 24.79 24.52 22.58
C GLU A 235 25.25 25.24 21.31
N GLY A 236 25.92 26.40 21.49
CA GLY A 236 26.43 27.22 20.41
C GLY A 236 25.35 27.92 19.57
N ALA A 237 25.78 28.60 18.53
CA ALA A 237 24.91 29.24 17.55
C ALA A 237 24.33 28.20 16.53
N ASP A 238 23.58 28.70 15.56
CA ASP A 238 22.95 27.92 14.45
C ASP A 238 21.88 26.92 14.89
N LYS A 239 21.40 27.00 16.12
CA LYS A 239 20.28 26.14 16.53
C LYS A 239 18.95 26.77 16.15
N LYS A 240 18.00 25.90 15.80
CA LYS A 240 16.67 26.27 15.36
C LYS A 240 15.63 25.52 16.16
N PHE A 241 14.45 26.09 16.23
CA PHE A 241 13.26 25.46 16.80
C PHE A 241 12.14 25.43 15.77
N ALA A 242 11.52 24.28 15.63
CA ALA A 242 10.31 24.08 14.83
C ALA A 242 9.34 23.14 15.53
N TRP A 243 8.10 23.20 15.12
CA TRP A 243 7.03 22.35 15.61
C TRP A 243 5.89 22.31 14.58
N ASP A 244 5.06 21.28 14.65
CA ASP A 244 3.90 21.13 13.80
C ASP A 244 2.63 21.52 14.52
N VAL A 245 1.71 22.16 13.80
CA VAL A 245 0.42 22.60 14.30
C VAL A 245 -0.70 22.18 13.36
N LYS A 246 -1.81 21.77 13.96
CA LYS A 246 -3.08 21.62 13.28
C LYS A 246 -4.15 22.35 14.05
N VAL A 247 -4.93 23.16 13.35
CA VAL A 247 -6.01 23.97 13.93
C VAL A 247 -7.36 23.40 13.51
N GLY A 248 -8.28 23.36 14.46
CA GLY A 248 -9.65 22.98 14.18
C GLY A 248 -10.64 23.94 14.83
N TYR A 249 -11.78 24.13 14.15
CA TYR A 249 -12.89 24.96 14.66
C TYR A 249 -12.40 26.35 15.11
N TRP A 250 -11.56 26.98 14.30
CA TRP A 250 -10.98 28.27 14.65
C TRP A 250 -12.02 29.34 14.97
N LYS A 251 -11.82 30.03 16.08
CA LYS A 251 -12.68 31.11 16.60
C LYS A 251 -11.85 32.29 17.13
N HIS A 252 -10.63 32.04 17.57
CA HIS A 252 -9.76 33.06 18.16
C HIS A 252 -8.33 32.56 18.18
N ASP A 253 -7.38 33.48 18.34
CA ASP A 253 -5.96 33.18 18.52
C ASP A 253 -5.70 32.90 20.00
N GLY A 254 -5.87 31.62 20.37
CA GLY A 254 -5.80 31.19 21.77
C GLY A 254 -4.48 30.56 22.16
N LEU A 255 -3.52 30.38 21.23
CA LEU A 255 -2.25 29.69 21.49
C LEU A 255 -1.08 30.66 21.38
N GLN A 256 -0.26 30.73 22.42
CA GLN A 256 1.00 31.40 22.45
C GLN A 256 2.15 30.39 22.51
N VAL A 257 3.27 30.75 21.87
CA VAL A 257 4.54 30.02 21.98
C VAL A 257 5.53 30.92 22.72
N LEU A 258 6.03 30.40 23.84
CA LEU A 258 6.82 31.18 24.77
C LEU A 258 8.16 30.48 25.07
N ILE A 259 9.22 31.26 25.32
CA ILE A 259 10.52 30.70 25.73
C ILE A 259 10.94 31.35 27.06
N SER A 260 11.42 30.52 27.98
CA SER A 260 12.01 31.00 29.24
C SER A 260 13.41 30.44 29.45
N THR A 261 14.28 31.26 30.03
CA THR A 261 15.63 30.88 30.47
C THR A 261 15.75 30.77 31.99
N ASP A 262 14.69 31.08 32.73
CA ASP A 262 14.67 31.13 34.20
C ASP A 262 13.53 30.26 34.81
N PHE A 263 12.77 29.51 34.02
CA PHE A 263 11.74 28.62 34.52
C PHE A 263 12.34 27.48 35.35
N ASP A 264 11.84 27.32 36.59
CA ASP A 264 12.36 26.37 37.58
C ASP A 264 11.72 24.95 37.46
N GLY A 265 10.86 24.73 36.46
CA GLY A 265 10.12 23.46 36.26
C GLY A 265 8.88 23.32 37.16
N LYS A 266 8.48 24.34 37.92
CA LYS A 266 7.41 24.23 38.94
C LYS A 266 6.31 25.26 38.83
N ASP A 267 6.64 26.51 38.61
CA ASP A 267 5.67 27.61 38.69
C ASP A 267 5.85 28.59 37.52
N VAL A 268 5.00 28.46 36.52
CA VAL A 268 5.03 29.27 35.30
C VAL A 268 4.83 30.77 35.55
N THR A 269 4.20 31.13 36.69
CA THR A 269 3.93 32.53 37.05
C THR A 269 5.14 33.26 37.61
N LYS A 270 6.19 32.55 37.96
CA LYS A 270 7.45 33.09 38.50
C LYS A 270 8.54 33.26 37.46
N ALA A 271 8.35 32.64 36.30
CA ALA A 271 9.31 32.71 35.21
C ALA A 271 9.04 33.93 34.31
N THR A 272 10.09 34.36 33.69
CA THR A 272 10.04 35.37 32.61
C THR A 272 9.87 34.64 31.27
N TRP A 273 8.87 35.03 30.51
CA TRP A 273 8.54 34.39 29.23
C TRP A 273 8.71 35.37 28.08
N ASP A 274 9.55 35.04 27.13
CA ASP A 274 9.65 35.73 25.85
C ASP A 274 8.56 35.20 24.92
N ASP A 275 7.64 36.05 24.47
CA ASP A 275 6.61 35.69 23.50
C ASP A 275 7.20 35.67 22.10
N VAL A 276 7.34 34.45 21.56
CA VAL A 276 7.87 34.18 20.22
C VAL A 276 6.79 33.74 19.24
N THR A 277 5.52 33.85 19.60
CA THR A 277 4.38 33.44 18.79
C THR A 277 4.44 34.00 17.37
N SER A 278 4.82 35.26 17.23
CA SER A 278 4.93 35.93 15.91
C SER A 278 6.01 35.40 14.98
N LYS A 279 6.88 34.50 15.46
CA LYS A 279 7.88 33.81 14.64
C LYS A 279 7.30 32.64 13.89
N PHE A 280 6.05 32.26 14.20
CA PHE A 280 5.36 31.09 13.65
C PHE A 280 4.09 31.50 12.90
N THR A 281 3.69 30.71 11.94
CA THR A 281 2.41 30.82 11.24
C THR A 281 1.45 29.78 11.82
N ILE A 282 0.59 30.25 12.72
CA ILE A 282 -0.48 29.43 13.29
C ILE A 282 -1.74 29.66 12.45
N PRO A 283 -2.33 28.62 11.81
CA PRO A 283 -3.49 28.82 10.96
C PRO A 283 -4.68 29.42 11.68
N GLN A 284 -5.39 30.36 11.02
CA GLN A 284 -6.62 30.99 11.51
C GLN A 284 -7.86 30.42 10.78
N GLU A 285 -7.79 29.18 10.38
CA GLU A 285 -8.83 28.41 9.69
C GLU A 285 -8.61 26.90 9.92
N PRO A 286 -9.59 26.03 9.62
CA PRO A 286 -10.95 26.34 9.20
C PRO A 286 -11.85 26.69 10.39
N ALA A 287 -12.88 27.49 10.16
CA ALA A 287 -13.90 27.82 11.18
C ALA A 287 -14.84 26.63 11.49
N LYS A 288 -14.84 25.61 10.65
CA LYS A 288 -15.58 24.35 10.81
C LYS A 288 -14.66 23.19 10.42
N ASN A 289 -14.77 22.09 11.16
CA ASN A 289 -13.91 20.92 10.99
C ASN A 289 -12.42 21.16 11.38
N TRP A 290 -11.58 20.21 11.05
CA TRP A 290 -10.14 20.28 11.24
C TRP A 290 -9.45 20.68 9.93
N GLY A 291 -8.39 21.48 10.03
CA GLY A 291 -7.41 21.66 8.96
C GLY A 291 -6.45 20.49 8.88
N ASP A 292 -5.30 20.71 8.25
CA ASP A 292 -4.22 19.75 8.15
C ASP A 292 -3.05 20.09 9.07
N PHE A 293 -2.23 19.11 9.45
CA PHE A 293 -0.96 19.35 10.10
C PHE A 293 0.00 20.04 9.14
N GLY A 294 0.72 21.03 9.66
CA GLY A 294 1.79 21.69 8.95
C GLY A 294 2.83 22.24 9.90
N GLN A 295 4.07 22.33 9.43
CA GLN A 295 5.14 22.98 10.18
C GLN A 295 4.79 24.46 10.38
N ALA A 296 4.71 24.89 11.64
CA ALA A 296 4.34 26.26 12.00
C ALA A 296 5.40 27.30 11.54
N GLY A 297 6.61 26.86 11.29
CA GLY A 297 7.74 27.67 10.87
C GLY A 297 9.01 27.23 11.58
N ILE A 298 10.12 27.87 11.21
CA ILE A 298 11.43 27.61 11.79
C ILE A 298 11.95 28.91 12.42
N MET A 299 12.22 28.90 13.72
CA MET A 299 12.78 30.02 14.47
C MET A 299 14.25 29.75 14.73
N ASN A 300 15.10 30.78 14.50
CA ASN A 300 16.49 30.75 14.90
C ASN A 300 16.61 31.00 16.42
N LEU A 301 17.46 30.24 17.11
CA LEU A 301 17.70 30.30 18.55
C LEU A 301 19.02 31.03 18.93
N ASP A 302 19.64 31.79 18.04
CA ASP A 302 20.92 32.45 18.31
C ASP A 302 20.88 33.35 19.55
N ASP A 303 19.75 34.01 19.83
CA ASP A 303 19.55 34.82 21.04
C ASP A 303 19.60 34.02 22.35
N TYR A 304 19.45 32.70 22.22
CA TYR A 304 19.47 31.70 23.31
C TYR A 304 20.74 30.85 23.27
N ALA A 305 21.72 31.17 22.44
CA ALA A 305 22.97 30.39 22.35
C ALA A 305 23.63 30.26 23.75
N ASP A 306 24.09 29.04 24.04
CA ASP A 306 24.70 28.64 25.31
C ASP A 306 23.81 28.75 26.56
N LYS A 307 22.53 29.07 26.39
CA LYS A 307 21.53 29.08 27.47
C LYS A 307 20.79 27.75 27.56
N THR A 308 20.24 27.50 28.73
CA THR A 308 19.21 26.46 28.90
C THR A 308 17.85 27.12 28.80
N ILE A 309 16.98 26.58 27.96
CA ILE A 309 15.65 27.12 27.71
C ILE A 309 14.56 26.11 28.02
N HIS A 310 13.37 26.61 28.26
CA HIS A 310 12.12 25.88 28.24
C HIS A 310 11.21 26.51 27.19
N ILE A 311 10.58 25.65 26.38
CA ILE A 311 9.59 26.11 25.39
C ILE A 311 8.21 25.79 25.95
N ALA A 312 7.30 26.74 25.93
CA ALA A 312 5.96 26.61 26.42
C ALA A 312 4.94 26.88 25.31
N PHE A 313 3.90 26.06 25.30
CA PHE A 313 2.66 26.28 24.57
C PHE A 313 1.61 26.67 25.61
N HIS A 314 1.19 27.93 25.57
CA HIS A 314 0.20 28.49 26.48
C HIS A 314 -1.10 28.76 25.75
N TYR A 315 -2.16 28.10 26.20
CA TYR A 315 -3.51 28.26 25.65
C TYR A 315 -4.41 29.05 26.59
N THR A 316 -5.22 29.95 26.02
CA THR A 316 -6.33 30.62 26.71
C THR A 316 -7.58 30.58 25.86
N GLY A 317 -8.73 30.41 26.51
CA GLY A 317 -10.03 30.43 25.84
C GLY A 317 -11.19 30.58 26.81
N ASP A 318 -12.37 30.92 26.30
CA ASP A 318 -13.58 31.05 27.10
C ASP A 318 -14.80 30.63 26.26
N PRO A 319 -15.47 29.51 26.61
CA PRO A 319 -16.66 29.07 25.88
C PRO A 319 -17.83 30.08 25.93
N ALA A 320 -17.91 30.86 27.02
CA ALA A 320 -18.98 31.87 27.14
C ALA A 320 -18.78 33.03 26.14
N GLU A 321 -17.54 33.29 25.74
CA GLU A 321 -17.17 34.28 24.72
C GLU A 321 -17.04 33.67 23.32
N GLY A 322 -17.30 32.38 23.15
CA GLY A 322 -17.12 31.65 21.89
C GLY A 322 -15.66 31.39 21.53
N LYS A 323 -14.72 31.62 22.44
CA LYS A 323 -13.28 31.44 22.26
C LYS A 323 -12.90 29.98 22.50
N THR A 324 -13.15 29.11 21.50
CA THR A 324 -13.05 27.64 21.65
C THR A 324 -12.19 26.96 20.58
N THR A 325 -11.27 27.68 19.95
CA THR A 325 -10.34 27.10 18.98
C THR A 325 -9.65 25.86 19.54
N SER A 326 -9.50 24.84 18.72
CA SER A 326 -8.80 23.61 19.07
C SER A 326 -7.44 23.59 18.39
N TYR A 327 -6.39 23.26 19.16
CA TYR A 327 -5.04 23.13 18.64
C TYR A 327 -4.53 21.72 18.90
N GLN A 328 -3.86 21.16 17.88
CA GLN A 328 -3.05 19.95 17.98
C GLN A 328 -1.60 20.35 17.75
N ILE A 329 -0.70 19.84 18.59
CA ILE A 329 0.72 20.14 18.62
C ILE A 329 1.49 18.83 18.46
N ASP A 330 2.50 18.84 17.59
CA ASP A 330 3.29 17.68 17.29
C ASP A 330 4.71 18.06 16.82
N ASN A 331 5.60 17.09 16.69
CA ASN A 331 6.92 17.20 16.06
C ASN A 331 7.73 18.42 16.55
N ILE A 332 7.85 18.59 17.86
CA ILE A 332 8.67 19.66 18.43
C ILE A 332 10.13 19.27 18.29
N VAL A 333 10.91 20.09 17.57
CA VAL A 333 12.33 19.81 17.27
C VAL A 333 13.19 21.02 17.60
N VAL A 334 14.28 20.78 18.32
CA VAL A 334 15.36 21.76 18.52
C VAL A 334 16.67 21.16 18.04
N GLY A 335 17.31 21.78 17.07
CA GLY A 335 18.55 21.28 16.48
C GLY A 335 19.18 22.28 15.50
N LYS A 336 20.32 21.92 14.93
CA LYS A 336 20.97 22.72 13.90
C LYS A 336 20.22 22.63 12.57
N ASP A 337 19.92 21.41 12.16
CA ASP A 337 19.25 21.14 10.91
C ASP A 337 17.80 20.73 11.20
N ILE A 338 16.87 21.55 10.73
CA ILE A 338 15.45 21.23 10.77
C ILE A 338 15.03 20.90 9.34
N PRO A 339 14.53 19.68 9.10
CA PRO A 339 14.15 19.28 7.77
C PRO A 339 13.09 20.19 7.17
N THR A 340 13.24 20.50 5.89
CA THR A 340 12.26 21.28 5.16
C THR A 340 11.08 20.39 4.78
N VAL A 341 9.87 20.83 5.05
CA VAL A 341 8.67 20.15 4.54
C VAL A 341 8.61 20.35 3.03
N VAL A 342 8.63 19.25 2.30
CA VAL A 342 8.47 19.25 0.84
C VAL A 342 7.09 18.76 0.45
N ASN A 343 6.52 19.33 -0.59
CA ASN A 343 5.28 18.83 -1.17
C ASN A 343 5.54 17.45 -1.77
N THR A 344 4.73 16.51 -1.42
CA THR A 344 4.82 15.13 -1.90
C THR A 344 3.53 14.71 -2.57
N GLU A 345 3.63 13.77 -3.49
CA GLU A 345 2.51 13.06 -4.08
C GLU A 345 2.44 11.64 -3.51
N LEU A 346 1.23 11.13 -3.35
CA LEU A 346 1.01 9.75 -2.97
C LEU A 346 1.36 8.84 -4.14
N ARG A 347 2.04 7.73 -3.89
CA ARG A 347 2.28 6.67 -4.87
C ARG A 347 2.02 5.30 -4.29
N PHE A 348 1.71 4.37 -5.20
CA PHE A 348 1.55 2.95 -4.90
C PHE A 348 2.47 2.13 -5.76
N ALA A 349 2.96 1.03 -5.21
CA ALA A 349 3.71 0.03 -5.96
C ALA A 349 3.38 -1.36 -5.42
N LEU A 350 3.26 -2.32 -6.31
CA LEU A 350 3.21 -3.73 -5.97
C LEU A 350 4.57 -4.35 -6.27
N TYR A 351 5.14 -5.04 -5.31
CA TYR A 351 6.38 -5.78 -5.46
C TYR A 351 6.10 -7.28 -5.38
N GLU A 352 6.86 -8.05 -6.15
CA GLU A 352 6.85 -9.50 -6.16
C GLU A 352 8.26 -10.02 -5.88
N ARG A 353 8.37 -11.06 -5.04
CA ARG A 353 9.63 -11.73 -4.79
C ARG A 353 9.88 -12.81 -5.83
N LYS A 354 10.97 -12.65 -6.57
CA LYS A 354 11.43 -13.58 -7.63
C LYS A 354 12.91 -13.86 -7.48
N LYS A 355 13.32 -15.13 -7.49
CA LYS A 355 14.73 -15.54 -7.39
C LYS A 355 15.44 -14.89 -6.20
N ASN A 356 14.78 -14.89 -5.05
CA ASN A 356 15.24 -14.26 -3.81
C ASN A 356 15.45 -12.74 -3.88
N LYS A 357 14.79 -12.04 -4.82
CA LYS A 357 14.83 -10.57 -4.94
C LYS A 357 13.44 -10.01 -5.04
N TRP A 358 13.25 -8.83 -4.48
CA TRP A 358 12.04 -8.04 -4.67
C TRP A 358 12.15 -7.24 -5.97
N GLU A 359 11.19 -7.43 -6.85
CA GLU A 359 11.09 -6.76 -8.14
C GLU A 359 9.74 -6.05 -8.25
N LEU A 360 9.72 -4.90 -8.91
CA LEU A 360 8.47 -4.19 -9.19
C LEU A 360 7.58 -5.10 -10.05
N PHE A 361 6.34 -5.29 -9.61
CA PHE A 361 5.35 -6.06 -10.35
C PHE A 361 5.05 -5.38 -11.70
N LYS A 362 4.89 -6.20 -12.70
CA LYS A 362 4.52 -5.74 -14.05
C LYS A 362 3.20 -6.36 -14.45
N ASN A 363 2.29 -5.51 -14.89
CA ASN A 363 1.01 -5.94 -15.43
C ASN A 363 1.19 -6.98 -16.54
N SER A 364 0.28 -7.91 -16.61
CA SER A 364 0.24 -8.99 -17.59
C SER A 364 -1.22 -9.34 -17.93
N ALA A 365 -1.44 -10.19 -18.93
CA ALA A 365 -2.78 -10.71 -19.22
C ALA A 365 -3.40 -11.53 -18.07
N GLU A 366 -2.58 -12.03 -17.16
CA GLU A 366 -3.01 -12.89 -16.03
C GLU A 366 -3.33 -12.07 -14.79
N ALA A 367 -2.61 -10.94 -14.59
CA ALA A 367 -2.82 -10.08 -13.43
C ALA A 367 -2.49 -8.62 -13.75
N GLN A 368 -3.33 -7.72 -13.24
CA GLN A 368 -3.22 -6.28 -13.36
C GLN A 368 -3.13 -5.65 -11.96
N PHE A 369 -2.27 -4.68 -11.79
CA PHE A 369 -2.20 -3.83 -10.62
C PHE A 369 -2.68 -2.44 -10.97
N ILE A 370 -3.66 -1.93 -10.24
CA ILE A 370 -4.20 -0.59 -10.44
C ILE A 370 -3.28 0.42 -9.75
N ALA A 371 -2.58 1.21 -10.56
CA ALA A 371 -1.73 2.30 -10.11
C ALA A 371 -2.54 3.58 -9.85
N LEU A 372 -1.88 4.61 -9.30
CA LEU A 372 -2.55 5.88 -8.93
C LEU A 372 -3.23 6.56 -10.13
N ASP A 373 -2.57 6.59 -11.28
CA ASP A 373 -3.11 7.22 -12.49
C ASP A 373 -4.35 6.48 -13.02
N ASP A 374 -4.43 5.18 -12.83
CA ASP A 374 -5.60 4.39 -13.20
C ASP A 374 -6.83 4.81 -12.40
N TYR A 375 -6.68 5.03 -11.08
CA TYR A 375 -7.77 5.56 -10.25
C TYR A 375 -8.23 6.92 -10.73
N THR A 376 -7.31 7.81 -11.08
CA THR A 376 -7.62 9.14 -11.62
C THR A 376 -8.45 9.03 -12.90
N SER A 377 -8.11 8.08 -13.77
CA SER A 377 -8.84 7.83 -15.02
C SER A 377 -10.28 7.34 -14.82
N MET A 378 -10.57 6.76 -13.64
CA MET A 378 -11.91 6.28 -13.25
C MET A 378 -12.82 7.39 -12.71
N GLY A 379 -12.33 8.63 -12.61
CA GLY A 379 -13.06 9.80 -12.14
C GLY A 379 -12.62 10.26 -10.75
N THR A 380 -12.65 11.59 -10.54
CA THR A 380 -12.13 12.27 -9.34
C THR A 380 -13.21 13.00 -8.51
N ASP A 381 -14.47 12.88 -8.89
CA ASP A 381 -15.59 13.45 -8.13
C ASP A 381 -15.88 12.65 -6.87
N ASP A 382 -16.68 13.23 -5.96
CA ASP A 382 -17.13 12.54 -4.75
C ASP A 382 -17.86 11.23 -5.10
N GLY A 383 -17.44 10.14 -4.47
CA GLY A 383 -17.95 8.79 -4.75
C GLY A 383 -17.31 8.09 -5.95
N GLN A 384 -16.28 8.64 -6.52
CA GLN A 384 -15.48 8.01 -7.59
C GLN A 384 -14.11 7.54 -7.07
N PRO A 385 -13.52 6.51 -7.69
CA PRO A 385 -12.28 5.89 -7.18
C PRO A 385 -11.08 6.83 -7.11
N GLY A 386 -10.93 7.74 -8.07
CA GLY A 386 -9.81 8.68 -8.13
C GLY A 386 -9.85 9.79 -7.09
N LYS A 387 -10.98 9.96 -6.36
CA LYS A 387 -11.07 10.95 -5.27
C LYS A 387 -10.13 10.59 -4.11
N ASP A 388 -10.15 9.30 -3.71
CA ASP A 388 -9.37 8.80 -2.58
C ASP A 388 -8.37 7.70 -3.02
N TYR A 389 -8.20 7.52 -4.33
CA TYR A 389 -7.34 6.51 -4.95
C TYR A 389 -7.60 5.11 -4.36
N SER A 390 -8.87 4.75 -4.19
CA SER A 390 -9.25 3.45 -3.61
C SER A 390 -10.68 3.07 -3.97
N PHE A 391 -10.95 1.78 -3.92
CA PHE A 391 -12.31 1.26 -3.80
C PHE A 391 -12.70 1.13 -2.33
N SER A 392 -14.00 0.96 -2.09
CA SER A 392 -14.57 0.83 -0.75
C SER A 392 -15.94 0.14 -0.82
N SER A 393 -16.60 -0.02 0.32
CA SER A 393 -17.99 -0.51 0.36
C SER A 393 -18.98 0.38 -0.40
N SER A 394 -18.70 1.69 -0.51
CA SER A 394 -19.51 2.66 -1.25
C SER A 394 -19.03 2.90 -2.68
N VAL A 395 -17.76 2.75 -2.95
CA VAL A 395 -17.14 2.87 -4.29
C VAL A 395 -16.69 1.46 -4.72
N LYS A 396 -17.63 0.71 -5.28
CA LYS A 396 -17.43 -0.73 -5.53
C LYS A 396 -16.57 -0.98 -6.77
N ALA A 397 -15.56 -1.81 -6.61
CA ALA A 397 -14.63 -2.21 -7.67
C ALA A 397 -15.33 -2.81 -8.90
N GLU A 398 -16.37 -3.62 -8.68
CA GLU A 398 -17.18 -4.26 -9.73
C GLU A 398 -17.77 -3.28 -10.76
N ASN A 399 -17.96 -2.01 -10.40
CA ASN A 399 -18.52 -0.99 -11.29
C ASN A 399 -17.47 -0.34 -12.21
N TYR A 400 -16.19 -0.48 -11.91
CA TYR A 400 -15.09 0.22 -12.60
C TYR A 400 -14.10 -0.72 -13.26
N ILE A 401 -13.73 -1.82 -12.60
CA ILE A 401 -12.74 -2.78 -13.09
C ILE A 401 -13.05 -3.31 -14.49
N PRO A 402 -14.30 -3.70 -14.86
CA PRO A 402 -14.57 -4.19 -16.20
C PRO A 402 -14.21 -3.19 -17.30
N ARG A 403 -14.49 -1.89 -17.07
CA ARG A 403 -14.12 -0.83 -18.01
C ARG A 403 -12.61 -0.57 -18.03
N TYR A 404 -11.96 -0.62 -16.90
CA TYR A 404 -10.50 -0.52 -16.81
C TYR A 404 -9.82 -1.61 -17.64
N LEU A 405 -10.24 -2.86 -17.49
CA LEU A 405 -9.69 -4.00 -18.22
C LEU A 405 -9.87 -3.91 -19.74
N THR A 406 -10.92 -3.24 -20.23
CA THR A 406 -11.10 -3.04 -21.69
C THR A 406 -10.07 -2.10 -22.30
N ASN A 407 -9.39 -1.30 -21.49
CA ASN A 407 -8.38 -0.33 -21.92
C ASN A 407 -6.94 -0.78 -21.57
N ALA A 408 -6.77 -1.92 -20.90
CA ALA A 408 -5.45 -2.43 -20.54
C ALA A 408 -4.75 -3.02 -21.78
N ASP A 409 -3.57 -2.51 -22.12
CA ASP A 409 -2.81 -2.90 -23.31
C ASP A 409 -2.49 -4.40 -23.33
N GLU A 410 -2.27 -5.02 -22.17
CA GLU A 410 -1.99 -6.44 -22.04
C GLU A 410 -3.20 -7.34 -22.34
N LEU A 411 -4.40 -6.74 -22.41
CA LEU A 411 -5.67 -7.45 -22.60
C LEU A 411 -6.36 -7.11 -23.93
N LEU A 412 -5.66 -6.53 -24.90
CA LEU A 412 -6.21 -6.07 -26.18
C LEU A 412 -6.98 -7.14 -26.97
N TYR A 413 -6.69 -8.42 -26.74
CA TYR A 413 -7.34 -9.53 -27.45
C TYR A 413 -7.73 -10.67 -26.48
N PRO A 414 -8.65 -10.42 -25.52
CA PRO A 414 -9.09 -11.47 -24.60
C PRO A 414 -9.85 -12.56 -25.36
N ILE A 415 -9.58 -13.81 -25.03
CA ILE A 415 -10.33 -14.95 -25.53
C ILE A 415 -11.45 -15.23 -24.52
N GLY A 416 -12.66 -15.49 -24.98
CA GLY A 416 -13.79 -15.80 -24.08
C GLY A 416 -13.45 -16.93 -23.13
N GLY A 417 -13.58 -16.68 -21.83
CA GLY A 417 -13.21 -17.59 -20.75
C GLY A 417 -11.84 -17.32 -20.10
N ASP A 418 -11.06 -16.36 -20.64
CA ASP A 418 -9.84 -15.89 -19.96
C ASP A 418 -10.24 -15.14 -18.69
N THR A 419 -9.45 -15.31 -17.65
CA THR A 419 -9.61 -14.59 -16.37
C THR A 419 -8.36 -13.76 -16.10
N CYS A 420 -8.55 -12.58 -15.54
CA CYS A 420 -7.48 -11.70 -15.10
C CYS A 420 -7.73 -11.32 -13.65
N THR A 421 -6.71 -11.49 -12.80
CA THR A 421 -6.77 -11.02 -11.41
C THR A 421 -6.42 -9.54 -11.37
N VAL A 422 -7.23 -8.72 -10.71
CA VAL A 422 -6.98 -7.28 -10.54
C VAL A 422 -6.68 -6.99 -9.08
N ILE A 423 -5.49 -6.44 -8.84
CA ILE A 423 -5.01 -6.09 -7.50
C ILE A 423 -5.16 -4.58 -7.32
N TYR A 424 -5.79 -4.17 -6.23
CA TYR A 424 -6.15 -2.78 -6.01
C TYR A 424 -6.12 -2.38 -4.53
N ARG A 425 -6.09 -1.07 -4.29
CA ARG A 425 -6.19 -0.47 -2.97
C ARG A 425 -7.66 -0.39 -2.54
N TYR A 426 -7.96 -0.89 -1.35
CA TYR A 426 -9.30 -0.91 -0.78
C TYR A 426 -9.33 -0.21 0.57
N TYR A 427 -10.28 0.71 0.75
CA TYR A 427 -10.53 1.37 2.01
C TYR A 427 -11.49 0.54 2.87
N ALA A 428 -10.99 -0.01 3.96
CA ALA A 428 -11.73 -0.88 4.88
C ALA A 428 -12.46 -0.10 6.00
N GLY A 429 -12.40 1.24 5.98
CA GLY A 429 -12.97 2.11 7.01
C GLY A 429 -11.99 2.48 8.11
N SER A 430 -12.32 3.51 8.89
CA SER A 430 -11.52 3.98 10.04
C SER A 430 -10.07 4.31 9.70
N GLY A 431 -9.81 4.88 8.52
CA GLY A 431 -8.47 5.23 8.05
C GLY A 431 -7.58 4.05 7.65
N LYS A 432 -8.14 2.84 7.51
CA LYS A 432 -7.40 1.63 7.15
C LYS A 432 -7.54 1.31 5.69
N TYR A 433 -6.41 1.05 5.05
CA TYR A 433 -6.32 0.56 3.69
C TYR A 433 -5.73 -0.85 3.64
N GLN A 434 -6.06 -1.58 2.62
CA GLN A 434 -5.56 -2.93 2.36
C GLN A 434 -5.45 -3.20 0.85
N ALA A 435 -4.67 -4.21 0.49
CA ALA A 435 -4.66 -4.73 -0.86
C ALA A 435 -5.79 -5.77 -1.01
N ASN A 436 -6.63 -5.60 -2.03
CA ASN A 436 -7.61 -6.59 -2.43
C ASN A 436 -7.27 -7.11 -3.83
N ALA A 437 -7.71 -8.33 -4.13
CA ALA A 437 -7.57 -8.94 -5.44
C ALA A 437 -8.89 -9.60 -5.84
N ASP A 438 -9.44 -9.19 -6.98
CA ASP A 438 -10.65 -9.77 -7.58
C ASP A 438 -10.30 -10.46 -8.91
N GLN A 439 -11.03 -11.55 -9.25
CA GLN A 439 -10.82 -12.35 -10.46
C GLN A 439 -12.03 -12.29 -11.39
#